data_fd39877af2b3eba35158600f52e56bea
#
_entry.id   fd39877af2b3eba35158600f52e56bea
#
_cell.length_a   1.000
_cell.length_b   1.000
_cell.length_c   1.000
_cell.angle_alpha   90.00
_cell.angle_beta   90.00
_cell.angle_gamma   90.00
#
_symmetry.space_group_name_H-M   'P 1'
#
loop_
_entity.id
_entity.type
_entity.pdbx_description
1 polymer ?
#
loop_
_entity_poly.entity_id
_entity_poly.type
_entity_poly.pdbx_seq_one_letter_code
_entity_poly.pdbx_strand_id
1 'polypeptide(L)'
;PKTLVDKFYYPRLGAGMLWEKFEEHITNKGIEVTKNKKVTAVKRSGDNFMITYEDTEGNKTTIESKNVFFSNPLLEFIAIYDSEVPQSVIGSAKALNYRNHISVHITIDKKLFDDNWIYIHSPNLDMARIADFTNFSDDMSEAGTYPLTLEYFCFEDDDIWNKQNKDIIDFAINELRNIFDDEFNVIHSEVSRNANAYPVIKTGYQEHIDVIKDWLSGLPNITAIGRSGMFKYNNQDHAMATGLYAARTLMGQGDYDPWEVNLD
;
A
#
# COMPACT_ATOMS: atom_id res chain seq x y z
N PRO A 1 -13.28 -15.27 -16.33
CA PRO A 1 -12.96 -14.29 -15.31
C PRO A 1 -12.05 -13.21 -15.89
N LYS A 2 -12.36 -11.96 -15.64
CA LYS A 2 -11.59 -10.79 -16.10
C LYS A 2 -10.18 -10.66 -15.46
N THR A 3 -9.80 -11.61 -14.64
CA THR A 3 -8.57 -11.60 -13.85
C THR A 3 -7.39 -12.35 -14.47
N LEU A 4 -7.61 -13.15 -15.52
CA LEU A 4 -6.55 -13.82 -16.24
C LEU A 4 -6.17 -12.99 -17.47
N VAL A 5 -5.01 -12.36 -17.40
CA VAL A 5 -4.46 -11.53 -18.48
C VAL A 5 -3.27 -12.28 -19.07
N ASP A 6 -3.38 -12.68 -20.34
CA ASP A 6 -2.30 -13.42 -21.04
C ASP A 6 -1.08 -12.52 -21.34
N LYS A 7 -1.31 -11.21 -21.46
CA LYS A 7 -0.25 -10.23 -21.75
C LYS A 7 -0.55 -8.91 -21.06
N PHE A 8 0.46 -8.31 -20.46
CA PHE A 8 0.37 -6.98 -19.85
C PHE A 8 1.68 -6.20 -20.08
N TYR A 9 1.57 -4.88 -20.01
CA TYR A 9 2.75 -4.02 -20.03
C TYR A 9 3.34 -3.93 -18.62
N TYR A 10 4.65 -4.01 -18.54
CA TYR A 10 5.38 -3.87 -17.29
C TYR A 10 6.54 -2.88 -17.48
N PRO A 11 6.79 -1.96 -16.53
CA PRO A 11 7.92 -1.06 -16.63
C PRO A 11 9.24 -1.83 -16.59
N ARG A 12 10.15 -1.53 -17.50
CA ARG A 12 11.41 -2.26 -17.70
C ARG A 12 12.26 -2.44 -16.44
N LEU A 13 12.28 -1.42 -15.56
CA LEU A 13 13.01 -1.44 -14.29
C LEU A 13 12.07 -1.60 -13.06
N GLY A 14 10.92 -2.26 -13.24
CA GLY A 14 9.96 -2.51 -12.18
C GLY A 14 8.88 -1.44 -12.03
N ALA A 15 7.87 -1.74 -11.23
CA ALA A 15 6.71 -0.86 -11.02
C ALA A 15 7.10 0.52 -10.46
N GLY A 16 8.20 0.61 -9.69
CA GLY A 16 8.73 1.87 -9.16
C GLY A 16 9.07 2.88 -10.25
N MET A 17 9.60 2.42 -11.39
CA MET A 17 9.94 3.27 -12.53
C MET A 17 8.76 4.13 -13.01
N LEU A 18 7.52 3.60 -12.98
CA LEU A 18 6.33 4.36 -13.35
C LEU A 18 6.13 5.56 -12.41
N TRP A 19 6.26 5.33 -11.11
CA TRP A 19 6.04 6.35 -10.09
C TRP A 19 7.15 7.39 -10.05
N GLU A 20 8.40 6.98 -10.28
CA GLU A 20 9.53 7.89 -10.41
C GLU A 20 9.34 8.83 -11.61
N LYS A 21 8.91 8.30 -12.76
CA LYS A 21 8.61 9.11 -13.94
C LYS A 21 7.40 10.02 -13.74
N PHE A 22 6.41 9.57 -12.98
CA PHE A 22 5.26 10.40 -12.63
C PHE A 22 5.68 11.56 -11.72
N GLU A 23 6.49 11.29 -10.70
CA GLU A 23 7.05 12.31 -9.81
C GLU A 23 7.89 13.34 -10.59
N GLU A 24 8.81 12.87 -11.43
CA GLU A 24 9.60 13.74 -12.31
C GLU A 24 8.70 14.67 -13.16
N HIS A 25 7.64 14.10 -13.76
CA HIS A 25 6.71 14.86 -14.60
C HIS A 25 5.97 15.96 -13.83
N ILE A 26 5.43 15.67 -12.64
CA ILE A 26 4.69 16.67 -11.84
C ILE A 26 5.65 17.71 -11.24
N THR A 27 6.86 17.32 -10.82
CA THR A 27 7.88 18.22 -10.29
C THR A 27 8.34 19.20 -11.35
N ASN A 28 8.53 18.76 -12.60
CA ASN A 28 8.84 19.61 -13.74
C ASN A 28 7.73 20.63 -14.06
N LYS A 29 6.52 20.43 -13.56
CA LYS A 29 5.41 21.39 -13.63
C LYS A 29 5.31 22.31 -12.41
N GLY A 30 6.28 22.25 -11.50
CA GLY A 30 6.34 23.08 -10.30
C GLY A 30 5.50 22.55 -9.13
N ILE A 31 5.08 21.29 -9.17
CA ILE A 31 4.37 20.64 -8.06
C ILE A 31 5.40 19.98 -7.16
N GLU A 32 5.39 20.36 -5.88
CA GLU A 32 6.30 19.78 -4.88
C GLU A 32 5.80 18.40 -4.43
N VAL A 33 6.71 17.43 -4.43
CA VAL A 33 6.51 16.11 -3.80
C VAL A 33 7.46 16.00 -2.61
N THR A 34 6.93 16.12 -1.41
CA THR A 34 7.72 16.10 -0.17
C THR A 34 7.73 14.70 0.42
N LYS A 35 8.91 14.10 0.53
CA LYS A 35 9.13 12.74 1.11
C LYS A 35 9.65 12.81 2.54
N ASN A 36 9.59 11.69 3.25
CA ASN A 36 10.10 11.54 4.63
C ASN A 36 9.46 12.53 5.61
N LYS A 37 8.18 12.82 5.38
CA LYS A 37 7.37 13.68 6.23
C LYS A 37 6.12 12.90 6.67
N LYS A 38 5.96 12.74 7.97
CA LYS A 38 4.79 12.08 8.57
C LYS A 38 3.78 13.12 8.99
N VAL A 39 2.58 13.11 8.41
CA VAL A 39 1.47 13.96 8.87
C VAL A 39 1.04 13.48 10.26
N THR A 40 1.03 14.40 11.22
CA THR A 40 0.71 14.12 12.64
C THR A 40 -0.57 14.80 13.11
N ALA A 41 -1.06 15.82 12.38
CA ALA A 41 -2.34 16.44 12.67
C ALA A 41 -2.93 17.09 11.41
N VAL A 42 -4.25 17.01 11.30
CA VAL A 42 -5.08 17.74 10.32
C VAL A 42 -6.16 18.46 11.10
N LYS A 43 -6.06 19.78 11.22
CA LYS A 43 -6.99 20.61 12.00
C LYS A 43 -7.75 21.55 11.08
N ARG A 44 -9.06 21.58 11.22
CA ARG A 44 -9.89 22.56 10.51
C ARG A 44 -9.73 23.97 11.10
N SER A 45 -9.56 24.95 10.22
CA SER A 45 -9.45 26.38 10.57
C SER A 45 -10.27 27.22 9.61
N GLY A 46 -11.53 27.44 9.94
CA GLY A 46 -12.49 28.08 9.03
C GLY A 46 -12.74 27.22 7.79
N ASP A 47 -12.48 27.79 6.60
CA ASP A 47 -12.60 27.08 5.31
C ASP A 47 -11.34 26.31 4.92
N ASN A 48 -10.26 26.43 5.68
CA ASN A 48 -8.96 25.83 5.42
C ASN A 48 -8.62 24.73 6.45
N PHE A 49 -7.52 24.04 6.19
CA PHE A 49 -6.93 23.04 7.09
C PHE A 49 -5.50 23.43 7.42
N MET A 50 -5.14 23.31 8.68
CA MET A 50 -3.76 23.36 9.16
C MET A 50 -3.24 21.93 9.23
N ILE A 51 -2.27 21.59 8.39
CA ILE A 51 -1.70 20.25 8.28
C ILE A 51 -0.31 20.30 8.92
N THR A 52 -0.14 19.59 10.02
CA THR A 52 1.15 19.45 10.69
C THR A 52 1.81 18.14 10.31
N TYR A 53 3.05 18.22 9.89
CA TYR A 53 3.89 17.05 9.64
C TYR A 53 5.22 17.14 10.39
N GLU A 54 5.83 15.98 10.59
CA GLU A 54 7.10 15.81 11.29
C GLU A 54 8.11 15.15 10.33
N ASP A 55 9.33 15.66 10.32
CA ASP A 55 10.42 15.06 9.55
C ASP A 55 11.15 13.96 10.33
N THR A 56 12.15 13.35 9.71
CA THR A 56 12.93 12.27 10.30
C THR A 56 13.77 12.70 11.53
N GLU A 57 13.96 14.01 11.72
CA GLU A 57 14.67 14.60 12.86
C GLU A 57 13.70 15.00 13.99
N GLY A 58 12.39 14.85 13.79
CA GLY A 58 11.35 15.23 14.74
C GLY A 58 10.94 16.70 14.67
N ASN A 59 11.41 17.46 13.65
CA ASN A 59 10.99 18.86 13.47
C ASN A 59 9.58 18.92 12.90
N LYS A 60 8.72 19.71 13.54
CA LYS A 60 7.35 19.89 13.10
C LYS A 60 7.19 21.13 12.24
N THR A 61 6.48 20.98 11.14
CA THR A 61 6.09 22.07 10.24
C THR A 61 4.60 22.02 10.04
N THR A 62 3.95 23.19 9.98
CA THR A 62 2.53 23.31 9.70
C THR A 62 2.33 24.11 8.42
N ILE A 63 1.53 23.57 7.51
CA ILE A 63 1.13 24.22 6.27
C ILE A 63 -0.38 24.41 6.26
N GLU A 64 -0.84 25.40 5.50
CA GLU A 64 -2.26 25.68 5.28
C GLU A 64 -2.69 25.15 3.91
N SER A 65 -3.85 24.50 3.85
CA SER A 65 -4.45 24.01 2.61
C SER A 65 -5.97 24.17 2.63
N LYS A 66 -6.54 24.44 1.46
CA LYS A 66 -8.00 24.49 1.30
C LYS A 66 -8.63 23.12 1.13
N ASN A 67 -7.90 22.18 0.53
CA ASN A 67 -8.40 20.83 0.23
C ASN A 67 -7.40 19.78 0.74
N VAL A 68 -7.92 18.68 1.24
CA VAL A 68 -7.12 17.53 1.70
C VAL A 68 -7.59 16.26 1.02
N PHE A 69 -6.71 15.63 0.25
CA PHE A 69 -6.88 14.25 -0.21
C PHE A 69 -6.00 13.36 0.64
N PHE A 70 -6.58 12.35 1.27
CA PHE A 70 -5.80 11.43 2.09
C PHE A 70 -5.90 9.99 1.56
N SER A 71 -4.79 9.26 1.63
CA SER A 71 -4.68 7.86 1.21
C SER A 71 -4.12 6.92 2.29
N ASN A 72 -3.76 7.46 3.46
CA ASN A 72 -3.38 6.67 4.62
C ASN A 72 -4.59 5.91 5.20
N PRO A 73 -4.39 4.85 6.01
CA PRO A 73 -5.49 4.08 6.58
C PRO A 73 -6.51 4.95 7.31
N LEU A 74 -7.81 4.61 7.16
CA LEU A 74 -8.92 5.38 7.76
C LEU A 74 -8.75 5.61 9.26
N LEU A 75 -8.35 4.57 10.00
CA LEU A 75 -8.10 4.68 11.44
C LEU A 75 -6.99 5.69 11.75
N GLU A 76 -5.92 5.69 10.97
CA GLU A 76 -4.82 6.65 11.13
C GLU A 76 -5.26 8.08 10.80
N PHE A 77 -6.03 8.26 9.72
CA PHE A 77 -6.58 9.58 9.39
C PHE A 77 -7.47 10.10 10.51
N ILE A 78 -8.39 9.29 11.02
CA ILE A 78 -9.30 9.66 12.11
C ILE A 78 -8.51 10.02 13.39
N ALA A 79 -7.41 9.30 13.67
CA ALA A 79 -6.56 9.56 14.83
C ALA A 79 -5.79 10.88 14.77
N ILE A 80 -5.43 11.34 13.56
CA ILE A 80 -4.72 12.62 13.36
C ILE A 80 -5.65 13.80 13.04
N TYR A 81 -6.96 13.56 12.86
CA TYR A 81 -7.94 14.61 12.63
C TYR A 81 -8.23 15.34 13.93
N ASP A 82 -7.61 16.50 14.10
CA ASP A 82 -7.67 17.35 15.33
C ASP A 82 -8.93 18.24 15.33
N SER A 83 -10.09 17.58 15.32
CA SER A 83 -11.42 18.19 15.46
C SER A 83 -12.38 17.16 16.05
N GLU A 84 -13.61 17.57 16.38
CA GLU A 84 -14.57 16.65 16.96
C GLU A 84 -14.92 15.49 15.99
N VAL A 85 -14.66 14.26 16.44
CA VAL A 85 -15.02 13.04 15.74
C VAL A 85 -16.07 12.29 16.56
N PRO A 86 -17.25 11.96 16.00
CA PRO A 86 -18.27 11.21 16.70
C PRO A 86 -17.75 9.85 17.23
N GLN A 87 -18.20 9.45 18.43
CA GLN A 87 -17.79 8.17 19.01
C GLN A 87 -18.19 6.95 18.15
N SER A 88 -19.29 7.06 17.40
CA SER A 88 -19.70 6.03 16.41
C SER A 88 -18.68 5.83 15.31
N VAL A 89 -18.08 6.93 14.82
CA VAL A 89 -17.02 6.91 13.78
C VAL A 89 -15.74 6.29 14.34
N ILE A 90 -15.33 6.70 15.54
CA ILE A 90 -14.16 6.13 16.22
C ILE A 90 -14.36 4.63 16.47
N GLY A 91 -15.54 4.22 16.92
CA GLY A 91 -15.88 2.81 17.12
C GLY A 91 -15.86 2.01 15.84
N SER A 92 -16.43 2.54 14.75
CA SER A 92 -16.42 1.92 13.44
C SER A 92 -15.01 1.79 12.88
N ALA A 93 -14.17 2.83 12.99
CA ALA A 93 -12.78 2.77 12.54
C ALA A 93 -11.96 1.70 13.29
N LYS A 94 -12.15 1.56 14.60
CA LYS A 94 -11.51 0.51 15.42
C LYS A 94 -11.97 -0.92 15.09
N ALA A 95 -13.17 -1.08 14.53
CA ALA A 95 -13.68 -2.38 14.09
C ALA A 95 -13.07 -2.84 12.75
N LEU A 96 -12.52 -1.91 11.96
CA LEU A 96 -11.84 -2.19 10.70
C LEU A 96 -10.40 -2.64 10.98
N ASN A 97 -10.02 -3.76 10.39
CA ASN A 97 -8.68 -4.32 10.58
C ASN A 97 -7.93 -4.33 9.25
N TYR A 98 -6.63 -4.15 9.35
CA TYR A 98 -5.70 -4.31 8.24
C TYR A 98 -4.76 -5.49 8.52
N ARG A 99 -4.27 -6.11 7.46
CA ARG A 99 -3.16 -7.06 7.53
C ARG A 99 -1.88 -6.35 7.16
N ASN A 100 -0.84 -6.70 7.88
CA ASN A 100 0.53 -6.32 7.56
C ASN A 100 1.08 -7.23 6.46
N HIS A 101 2.09 -6.74 5.78
CA HIS A 101 2.77 -7.45 4.71
C HIS A 101 4.28 -7.39 4.92
N ILE A 102 4.90 -8.55 4.87
CA ILE A 102 6.35 -8.69 4.89
C ILE A 102 6.79 -9.21 3.53
N SER A 103 7.76 -8.52 2.92
CA SER A 103 8.48 -9.01 1.76
C SER A 103 9.91 -9.33 2.16
N VAL A 104 10.31 -10.57 1.97
CA VAL A 104 11.71 -10.98 2.05
C VAL A 104 12.23 -11.03 0.63
N HIS A 105 13.09 -10.07 0.29
CA HIS A 105 13.75 -9.99 -1.00
C HIS A 105 15.05 -10.77 -0.94
N ILE A 106 15.24 -11.72 -1.84
CA ILE A 106 16.48 -12.47 -1.97
C ILE A 106 16.92 -12.50 -3.43
N THR A 107 18.22 -12.44 -3.67
CA THR A 107 18.80 -12.69 -4.98
C THR A 107 19.57 -14.01 -4.92
N ILE A 108 19.28 -14.92 -5.84
CA ILE A 108 19.90 -16.24 -5.93
C ILE A 108 20.61 -16.42 -7.27
N ASP A 109 21.48 -17.42 -7.37
CA ASP A 109 22.29 -17.74 -8.55
C ASP A 109 21.63 -18.76 -9.50
N LYS A 110 20.37 -19.15 -9.23
CA LYS A 110 19.66 -20.16 -10.01
C LYS A 110 18.21 -19.76 -10.25
N LYS A 111 17.72 -19.96 -11.47
CA LYS A 111 16.30 -19.82 -11.79
C LYS A 111 15.53 -21.02 -11.26
N LEU A 112 14.46 -20.79 -10.50
CA LEU A 112 13.65 -21.82 -9.87
C LEU A 112 12.36 -22.13 -10.63
N PHE A 113 11.76 -21.13 -11.31
CA PHE A 113 10.50 -21.28 -12.06
C PHE A 113 10.38 -20.24 -13.17
N ASP A 114 9.43 -20.43 -14.09
CA ASP A 114 9.23 -19.58 -15.27
C ASP A 114 8.02 -18.64 -15.15
N ASP A 115 7.19 -18.77 -14.10
CA ASP A 115 6.05 -17.90 -13.88
C ASP A 115 6.49 -16.57 -13.25
N ASN A 116 5.73 -15.48 -13.50
CA ASN A 116 6.00 -14.18 -12.88
C ASN A 116 5.84 -14.22 -11.36
N TRP A 117 4.81 -14.96 -10.88
CA TRP A 117 4.60 -15.27 -9.47
C TRP A 117 3.79 -16.55 -9.31
N ILE A 118 3.96 -17.20 -8.18
CA ILE A 118 3.20 -18.37 -7.77
C ILE A 118 2.59 -18.15 -6.38
N TYR A 119 1.37 -18.62 -6.17
CA TYR A 119 0.73 -18.66 -4.86
C TYR A 119 1.02 -19.99 -4.17
N ILE A 120 1.32 -19.91 -2.88
CA ILE A 120 1.61 -21.09 -2.05
C ILE A 120 0.38 -21.38 -1.21
N HIS A 121 -0.20 -22.57 -1.40
CA HIS A 121 -1.38 -23.07 -0.68
C HIS A 121 -1.06 -24.29 0.18
N SER A 122 0.14 -24.35 0.74
CA SER A 122 0.55 -25.43 1.63
C SER A 122 0.20 -25.11 3.08
N PRO A 123 -0.45 -26.02 3.83
CA PRO A 123 -0.74 -25.80 5.24
C PRO A 123 0.51 -25.81 6.14
N ASN A 124 1.65 -26.23 5.60
CA ASN A 124 2.92 -26.36 6.33
C ASN A 124 3.88 -25.19 6.08
N LEU A 125 3.47 -24.18 5.31
CA LEU A 125 4.27 -23.02 4.95
C LEU A 125 3.48 -21.75 5.26
N ASP A 126 4.18 -20.77 5.81
CA ASP A 126 3.60 -19.44 6.10
C ASP A 126 3.73 -18.50 4.89
N MET A 127 4.64 -18.82 3.97
CA MET A 127 4.81 -18.10 2.72
C MET A 127 3.56 -18.19 1.87
N ALA A 128 3.03 -17.05 1.44
CA ALA A 128 1.78 -16.99 0.67
C ALA A 128 2.01 -16.84 -0.84
N ARG A 129 3.11 -16.19 -1.25
CA ARG A 129 3.42 -15.92 -2.66
C ARG A 129 4.93 -15.79 -2.87
N ILE A 130 5.39 -16.21 -4.05
CA ILE A 130 6.75 -15.97 -4.53
C ILE A 130 6.64 -15.26 -5.88
N ALA A 131 7.42 -14.21 -6.09
CA ALA A 131 7.58 -13.55 -7.39
C ALA A 131 9.03 -13.63 -7.84
N ASP A 132 9.25 -13.92 -9.14
CA ASP A 132 10.55 -13.79 -9.80
C ASP A 132 10.51 -12.60 -10.76
N PHE A 133 11.28 -11.56 -10.47
CA PHE A 133 11.24 -10.33 -11.24
C PHE A 133 11.93 -10.46 -12.61
N THR A 134 12.80 -11.45 -12.82
CA THR A 134 13.39 -11.69 -14.16
C THR A 134 12.34 -12.13 -15.17
N ASN A 135 11.25 -12.78 -14.70
CA ASN A 135 10.13 -13.18 -15.55
C ASN A 135 9.22 -12.00 -15.96
N PHE A 136 9.35 -10.84 -15.30
CA PHE A 136 8.67 -9.60 -15.71
C PHE A 136 9.50 -8.80 -16.72
N SER A 137 10.82 -8.72 -16.51
CA SER A 137 11.75 -8.00 -17.39
C SER A 137 13.18 -8.46 -17.15
N ASP A 138 13.90 -8.75 -18.22
CA ASP A 138 15.33 -9.14 -18.17
C ASP A 138 16.20 -8.03 -17.55
N ASP A 139 15.77 -6.78 -17.60
CA ASP A 139 16.50 -5.63 -17.05
C ASP A 139 16.33 -5.47 -15.51
N MET A 140 15.53 -6.32 -14.86
CA MET A 140 15.32 -6.30 -13.42
C MET A 140 16.46 -6.95 -12.63
N SER A 141 17.43 -7.57 -13.31
CA SER A 141 18.54 -8.27 -12.67
C SER A 141 19.81 -8.27 -13.54
N GLU A 142 20.94 -8.52 -12.91
CA GLU A 142 22.18 -8.83 -13.60
C GLU A 142 22.12 -10.27 -14.17
N ALA A 143 22.81 -10.50 -15.26
CA ALA A 143 22.83 -11.81 -15.92
C ALA A 143 23.31 -12.92 -14.96
N GLY A 144 22.53 -13.99 -14.87
CA GLY A 144 22.81 -15.12 -13.97
C GLY A 144 22.40 -14.92 -12.53
N THR A 145 21.65 -13.86 -12.22
CA THR A 145 21.06 -13.61 -10.89
C THR A 145 19.54 -13.51 -10.98
N TYR A 146 18.84 -13.97 -9.97
CA TYR A 146 17.38 -14.09 -9.93
C TYR A 146 16.84 -13.47 -8.64
N PRO A 147 16.35 -12.21 -8.69
CA PRO A 147 15.74 -11.55 -7.55
C PRO A 147 14.34 -12.08 -7.33
N LEU A 148 14.13 -12.69 -6.19
CA LEU A 148 12.85 -13.20 -5.72
C LEU A 148 12.27 -12.31 -4.62
N THR A 149 10.95 -12.22 -4.55
CA THR A 149 10.24 -11.70 -3.39
C THR A 149 9.36 -12.78 -2.81
N LEU A 150 9.60 -13.08 -1.53
CA LEU A 150 8.85 -14.06 -0.74
C LEU A 150 7.91 -13.27 0.19
N GLU A 151 6.59 -13.48 0.06
CA GLU A 151 5.59 -12.63 0.70
C GLU A 151 4.82 -13.35 1.80
N TYR A 152 4.69 -12.63 2.93
CA TYR A 152 3.98 -13.08 4.13
C TYR A 152 2.91 -12.07 4.51
N PHE A 153 1.73 -12.56 4.91
CA PHE A 153 0.63 -11.74 5.39
C PHE A 153 0.36 -12.08 6.86
N CYS A 154 0.42 -11.08 7.72
CA CYS A 154 0.34 -11.28 9.15
C CYS A 154 -0.41 -10.12 9.84
N PHE A 155 -0.70 -10.29 11.10
CA PHE A 155 -1.18 -9.23 11.98
C PHE A 155 -0.04 -8.74 12.88
N GLU A 156 -0.27 -7.64 13.58
CA GLU A 156 0.74 -7.03 14.46
C GLU A 156 1.15 -7.95 15.62
N ASP A 157 0.21 -8.76 16.11
CA ASP A 157 0.42 -9.71 17.20
C ASP A 157 1.04 -11.04 16.75
N ASP A 158 1.20 -11.27 15.44
CA ASP A 158 1.78 -12.52 14.95
C ASP A 158 3.30 -12.55 15.18
N ASP A 159 3.82 -13.71 15.58
CA ASP A 159 5.25 -13.91 15.86
C ASP A 159 6.13 -13.51 14.68
N ILE A 160 5.68 -13.78 13.45
CA ILE A 160 6.43 -13.50 12.23
C ILE A 160 6.65 -11.98 12.02
N TRP A 161 5.65 -11.14 12.41
CA TRP A 161 5.79 -9.68 12.32
C TRP A 161 6.90 -9.14 13.20
N ASN A 162 7.09 -9.75 14.36
CA ASN A 162 8.01 -9.32 15.41
C ASN A 162 9.41 -9.94 15.30
N LYS A 163 9.65 -10.87 14.35
CA LYS A 163 10.99 -11.46 14.13
C LYS A 163 12.02 -10.42 13.71
N GLN A 164 13.29 -10.63 14.11
CA GLN A 164 14.41 -9.84 13.58
C GLN A 164 14.60 -10.15 12.08
N ASN A 165 15.15 -9.18 11.33
CA ASN A 165 15.32 -9.34 9.87
C ASN A 165 16.13 -10.59 9.51
N LYS A 166 17.19 -10.87 10.26
CA LYS A 166 18.01 -12.07 10.04
C LYS A 166 17.19 -13.36 10.19
N ASP A 167 16.39 -13.43 11.27
CA ASP A 167 15.63 -14.65 11.56
C ASP A 167 14.52 -14.90 10.54
N ILE A 168 13.90 -13.83 10.02
CA ILE A 168 12.87 -13.97 8.97
C ILE A 168 13.49 -14.29 7.61
N ILE A 169 14.69 -13.81 7.30
CA ILE A 169 15.43 -14.20 6.09
C ILE A 169 15.78 -15.70 6.16
N ASP A 170 16.37 -16.16 7.26
CA ASP A 170 16.73 -17.56 7.44
C ASP A 170 15.47 -18.45 7.37
N PHE A 171 14.37 -18.03 7.97
CA PHE A 171 13.08 -18.71 7.90
C PHE A 171 12.56 -18.80 6.46
N ALA A 172 12.54 -17.69 5.73
CA ALA A 172 12.05 -17.65 4.34
C ALA A 172 12.91 -18.49 3.38
N ILE A 173 14.23 -18.49 3.55
CA ILE A 173 15.13 -19.34 2.76
C ILE A 173 14.86 -20.83 3.03
N ASN A 174 14.60 -21.19 4.29
CA ASN A 174 14.27 -22.57 4.64
C ASN A 174 12.92 -23.00 4.02
N GLU A 175 11.90 -22.16 4.04
CA GLU A 175 10.62 -22.45 3.35
C GLU A 175 10.81 -22.57 1.84
N LEU A 176 11.61 -21.69 1.21
CA LEU A 176 11.90 -21.77 -0.21
C LEU A 176 12.57 -23.10 -0.59
N ARG A 177 13.53 -23.57 0.22
CA ARG A 177 14.18 -24.88 0.04
C ARG A 177 13.23 -26.05 0.24
N ASN A 178 12.18 -25.91 1.04
CA ASN A 178 11.14 -26.94 1.19
C ASN A 178 10.19 -26.99 -0.02
N ILE A 179 10.10 -25.91 -0.81
CA ILE A 179 9.26 -25.86 -2.02
C ILE A 179 10.01 -26.39 -3.23
N PHE A 180 11.29 -26.01 -3.36
CA PHE A 180 12.13 -26.37 -4.51
C PHE A 180 13.28 -27.29 -4.04
N ASP A 181 13.31 -28.51 -4.57
CA ASP A 181 14.38 -29.49 -4.30
C ASP A 181 15.63 -29.18 -5.15
N ASP A 182 16.02 -27.92 -5.14
CA ASP A 182 17.12 -27.37 -5.91
C ASP A 182 18.15 -26.71 -5.00
N GLU A 183 19.44 -26.98 -5.23
CA GLU A 183 20.50 -26.21 -4.57
C GLU A 183 20.68 -24.84 -5.23
N PHE A 184 20.72 -23.80 -4.43
CA PHE A 184 21.01 -22.42 -4.83
C PHE A 184 21.79 -21.69 -3.74
N ASN A 185 22.58 -20.70 -4.18
CA ASN A 185 23.26 -19.79 -3.26
C ASN A 185 22.51 -18.46 -3.18
N VAL A 186 22.38 -17.90 -1.96
CA VAL A 186 21.84 -16.58 -1.74
C VAL A 186 22.96 -15.57 -1.86
N ILE A 187 22.82 -14.63 -2.81
CA ILE A 187 23.80 -13.57 -3.11
C ILE A 187 23.52 -12.33 -2.27
N HIS A 188 22.23 -11.98 -2.14
CA HIS A 188 21.77 -10.80 -1.40
C HIS A 188 20.43 -11.10 -0.73
N SER A 189 20.15 -10.41 0.38
CA SER A 189 18.86 -10.51 1.06
C SER A 189 18.54 -9.24 1.84
N GLU A 190 17.26 -8.86 1.83
CA GLU A 190 16.71 -7.75 2.64
C GLU A 190 15.26 -8.01 3.01
N VAL A 191 14.73 -7.25 3.97
CA VAL A 191 13.34 -7.36 4.43
C VAL A 191 12.69 -5.99 4.38
N SER A 192 11.52 -5.92 3.77
CA SER A 192 10.62 -4.78 3.89
C SER A 192 9.33 -5.16 4.63
N ARG A 193 8.84 -4.25 5.46
CA ARG A 193 7.59 -4.40 6.21
C ARG A 193 6.65 -3.24 5.90
N ASN A 194 5.42 -3.59 5.56
CA ASN A 194 4.36 -2.62 5.31
C ASN A 194 3.23 -2.88 6.31
N ALA A 195 3.10 -2.02 7.29
CA ALA A 195 1.96 -2.04 8.20
C ALA A 195 0.70 -1.60 7.46
N ASN A 196 -0.45 -2.16 7.86
CA ASN A 196 -1.77 -1.80 7.31
C ASN A 196 -1.86 -1.91 5.77
N ALA A 197 -1.15 -2.88 5.18
CA ALA A 197 -1.03 -3.02 3.72
C ALA A 197 -2.34 -3.45 3.03
N TYR A 198 -3.16 -4.27 3.70
CA TYR A 198 -4.39 -4.83 3.13
C TYR A 198 -5.57 -4.67 4.07
N PRO A 199 -6.70 -4.09 3.61
CA PRO A 199 -7.94 -4.12 4.36
C PRO A 199 -8.44 -5.57 4.52
N VAL A 200 -8.90 -5.93 5.72
CA VAL A 200 -9.47 -7.25 6.00
C VAL A 200 -10.98 -7.17 5.86
N ILE A 201 -11.49 -7.71 4.77
CA ILE A 201 -12.91 -7.72 4.44
C ILE A 201 -13.59 -8.85 5.26
N LYS A 202 -14.19 -8.49 6.37
CA LYS A 202 -14.97 -9.40 7.24
C LYS A 202 -16.47 -9.18 7.03
N THR A 203 -17.29 -10.18 7.32
CA THR A 203 -18.74 -10.01 7.35
C THR A 203 -19.13 -8.84 8.29
N GLY A 204 -19.98 -7.93 7.81
CA GLY A 204 -20.41 -6.74 8.56
C GLY A 204 -19.50 -5.52 8.48
N TYR A 205 -18.33 -5.60 7.79
CA TYR A 205 -17.43 -4.45 7.65
C TYR A 205 -18.10 -3.24 6.96
N GLN A 206 -19.04 -3.50 6.06
CA GLN A 206 -19.71 -2.45 5.28
C GLN A 206 -20.46 -1.46 6.16
N GLU A 207 -21.11 -1.91 7.21
CA GLU A 207 -21.83 -1.07 8.18
C GLU A 207 -20.87 -0.04 8.83
N HIS A 208 -19.64 -0.44 9.12
CA HIS A 208 -18.61 0.44 9.67
C HIS A 208 -18.09 1.44 8.62
N ILE A 209 -17.92 0.99 7.37
CA ILE A 209 -17.55 1.88 6.27
C ILE A 209 -18.64 2.92 6.02
N ASP A 210 -19.90 2.54 6.03
CA ASP A 210 -21.01 3.45 5.79
C ASP A 210 -21.06 4.56 6.85
N VAL A 211 -20.87 4.23 8.13
CA VAL A 211 -20.79 5.22 9.21
C VAL A 211 -19.64 6.23 8.98
N ILE A 212 -18.47 5.74 8.55
CA ILE A 212 -17.30 6.59 8.29
C ILE A 212 -17.52 7.43 7.02
N LYS A 213 -18.07 6.82 5.96
CA LYS A 213 -18.38 7.50 4.69
C LYS A 213 -19.39 8.63 4.90
N ASP A 214 -20.45 8.39 5.67
CA ASP A 214 -21.46 9.40 6.00
C ASP A 214 -20.82 10.58 6.77
N TRP A 215 -19.97 10.30 7.74
CA TRP A 215 -19.25 11.35 8.45
C TRP A 215 -18.31 12.14 7.51
N LEU A 216 -17.53 11.46 6.66
CA LEU A 216 -16.64 12.12 5.69
C LEU A 216 -17.41 12.98 4.70
N SER A 217 -18.61 12.57 4.28
CA SER A 217 -19.46 13.37 3.38
C SER A 217 -19.90 14.70 3.98
N GLY A 218 -19.96 14.78 5.31
CA GLY A 218 -20.23 16.02 6.05
C GLY A 218 -18.99 16.93 6.23
N LEU A 219 -17.79 16.48 5.79
CA LEU A 219 -16.56 17.25 5.90
C LEU A 219 -16.19 17.85 4.53
N PRO A 220 -16.56 19.12 4.27
CA PRO A 220 -16.22 19.75 2.99
C PRO A 220 -14.71 19.83 2.82
N ASN A 221 -14.25 19.64 1.58
CA ASN A 221 -12.86 19.74 1.16
C ASN A 221 -11.92 18.66 1.73
N ILE A 222 -12.45 17.57 2.28
CA ILE A 222 -11.69 16.35 2.63
C ILE A 222 -12.18 15.20 1.76
N THR A 223 -11.27 14.46 1.13
CA THR A 223 -11.62 13.33 0.27
C THR A 223 -10.68 12.15 0.53
N ALA A 224 -11.27 11.01 0.86
CA ALA A 224 -10.55 9.73 0.93
C ALA A 224 -10.28 9.18 -0.47
N ILE A 225 -9.06 8.71 -0.71
CA ILE A 225 -8.66 8.11 -1.98
C ILE A 225 -7.79 6.85 -1.75
N GLY A 226 -7.59 6.06 -2.79
CA GLY A 226 -6.69 4.92 -2.77
C GLY A 226 -7.22 3.69 -2.04
N ARG A 227 -6.33 2.74 -1.79
CA ARG A 227 -6.66 1.46 -1.14
C ARG A 227 -6.94 1.64 0.35
N SER A 228 -5.98 2.19 1.09
CA SER A 228 -6.03 2.25 2.54
C SER A 228 -6.94 3.36 3.05
N GLY A 229 -6.95 4.52 2.36
CA GLY A 229 -7.80 5.66 2.71
C GLY A 229 -9.29 5.40 2.50
N MET A 230 -9.64 4.39 1.67
CA MET A 230 -11.03 4.01 1.41
C MET A 230 -11.40 2.64 1.98
N PHE A 231 -10.47 1.95 2.60
CA PHE A 231 -10.67 0.56 3.06
C PHE A 231 -11.20 -0.36 1.94
N LYS A 232 -10.69 -0.22 0.73
CA LYS A 232 -11.09 -1.00 -0.46
C LYS A 232 -9.93 -1.84 -0.96
N TYR A 233 -10.23 -3.03 -1.49
CA TYR A 233 -9.21 -3.90 -2.11
C TYR A 233 -8.85 -3.41 -3.51
N ASN A 234 -8.37 -2.18 -3.61
CA ASN A 234 -7.98 -1.53 -4.85
C ASN A 234 -6.62 -2.01 -5.34
N ASN A 235 -6.49 -2.32 -6.62
CA ASN A 235 -5.21 -2.42 -7.32
C ASN A 235 -4.67 -1.01 -7.65
N GLN A 236 -3.48 -0.91 -8.24
CA GLN A 236 -2.86 0.39 -8.54
C GLN A 236 -3.71 1.26 -9.46
N ASP A 237 -4.28 0.69 -10.51
CA ASP A 237 -5.19 1.35 -11.45
C ASP A 237 -6.45 1.92 -10.77
N HIS A 238 -7.07 1.14 -9.89
CA HIS A 238 -8.20 1.61 -9.08
C HIS A 238 -7.78 2.76 -8.14
N ALA A 239 -6.64 2.63 -7.47
CA ALA A 239 -6.13 3.68 -6.58
C ALA A 239 -5.86 4.98 -7.36
N MET A 240 -5.26 4.89 -8.56
CA MET A 240 -5.07 6.04 -9.47
C MET A 240 -6.40 6.64 -9.91
N ALA A 241 -7.39 5.80 -10.26
CA ALA A 241 -8.72 6.26 -10.68
C ALA A 241 -9.42 7.06 -9.57
N THR A 242 -9.32 6.63 -8.30
CA THR A 242 -9.90 7.37 -7.17
C THR A 242 -9.31 8.76 -7.04
N GLY A 243 -7.99 8.90 -7.18
CA GLY A 243 -7.31 10.21 -7.18
C GLY A 243 -7.71 11.09 -8.35
N LEU A 244 -7.84 10.50 -9.55
CA LEU A 244 -8.30 11.22 -10.75
C LEU A 244 -9.74 11.71 -10.60
N TYR A 245 -10.65 10.89 -10.06
CA TYR A 245 -12.04 11.26 -9.82
C TYR A 245 -12.12 12.43 -8.82
N ALA A 246 -11.43 12.32 -7.68
CA ALA A 246 -11.37 13.38 -6.70
C ALA A 246 -10.84 14.70 -7.29
N ALA A 247 -9.78 14.65 -8.09
CA ALA A 247 -9.22 15.84 -8.75
C ALA A 247 -10.17 16.45 -9.78
N ARG A 248 -10.84 15.65 -10.60
CA ARG A 248 -11.81 16.13 -11.61
C ARG A 248 -13.00 16.82 -10.96
N THR A 249 -13.56 16.23 -9.91
CA THR A 249 -14.66 16.85 -9.15
C THR A 249 -14.22 18.18 -8.52
N LEU A 250 -13.04 18.23 -7.91
CA LEU A 250 -12.48 19.47 -7.38
C LEU A 250 -12.32 20.57 -8.45
N MET A 251 -11.94 20.19 -9.67
CA MET A 251 -11.77 21.12 -10.80
C MET A 251 -13.10 21.48 -11.52
N GLY A 252 -14.24 20.98 -11.08
CA GLY A 252 -15.54 21.22 -11.72
C GLY A 252 -15.69 20.56 -13.10
N GLN A 253 -14.96 19.48 -13.35
CA GLN A 253 -15.00 18.75 -14.62
C GLN A 253 -16.07 17.65 -14.66
N GLY A 254 -16.92 17.59 -13.67
CA GLY A 254 -17.99 16.62 -13.48
C GLY A 254 -18.16 16.28 -12.00
N ASP A 255 -19.16 15.46 -11.72
CA ASP A 255 -19.42 14.91 -10.39
C ASP A 255 -18.99 13.44 -10.37
N TYR A 256 -17.75 13.20 -9.95
CA TYR A 256 -17.16 11.87 -9.89
C TYR A 256 -16.96 11.49 -8.42
N ASP A 257 -17.59 10.40 -7.98
CA ASP A 257 -17.39 9.86 -6.64
C ASP A 257 -16.26 8.82 -6.65
N PRO A 258 -15.13 9.04 -5.94
CA PRO A 258 -14.08 8.03 -5.79
C PRO A 258 -14.57 6.71 -5.21
N TRP A 259 -15.68 6.71 -4.44
CA TRP A 259 -16.27 5.50 -3.88
C TRP A 259 -16.93 4.59 -4.91
N GLU A 260 -17.22 5.10 -6.11
CA GLU A 260 -17.76 4.30 -7.22
C GLU A 260 -16.69 3.51 -7.99
N VAL A 261 -15.42 3.76 -7.73
CA VAL A 261 -14.34 2.97 -8.31
C VAL A 261 -14.30 1.59 -7.65
N ASN A 262 -14.21 0.52 -8.48
CA ASN A 262 -14.11 -0.87 -8.02
C ASN A 262 -15.26 -1.26 -7.07
N LEU A 263 -16.45 -1.36 -7.65
CA LEU A 263 -17.68 -1.78 -6.95
C LEU A 263 -17.87 -3.31 -6.92
N ASP A 264 -16.97 -4.08 -7.55
CA ASP A 264 -17.04 -5.54 -7.69
C ASP A 264 -16.61 -6.27 -6.42
#